data_5635983c85841f3c692f3d5ef335cb8c
#
_entry.id   5635983c85841f3c692f3d5ef335cb8c
#
_cell.length_a   1.000
_cell.length_b   1.000
_cell.length_c   1.000
_cell.angle_alpha   90.00
_cell.angle_beta   90.00
_cell.angle_gamma   90.00
#
_symmetry.space_group_name_H-M   'P 1'
#
loop_
_entity.id
_entity.type
_entity.pdbx_description
1 polymer ?
#
loop_
_entity_poly.entity_id
_entity_poly.type
_entity_poly.pdbx_seq_one_letter_code
_entity_poly.pdbx_strand_id
1 'polypeptide(L)'
;MVNSLTGQPVPSASVAIAPIAQGADREISKSVTTGADGRFSFVALSHGKYSLMATARGFSLQYFEHHDPFATAIAAGPGLDTDHLVFRLQPDASIEGDITDDNNEPIQNAMVRLFQASTEGGQQKTVPMNQDQTDDLGHYRIGHLAPGTYYLSVSARPWFAQNSGPHRGPGNPKSDAQAMQDAAALDVTYPLTFYPGTTDSGSATPLQLTPGEKATADVTLHAIPSLHLQIHTASAENAVLGRMVFPRISQRIFEGYLDSVFNAPDSWVAPGVIEISGLAPGHYIVEMPPSTGPNDKGGGKSWYREIDLAGDAEISASDGPSFASVSGSVLFQNAQRVPRQASIQLTNPETGETFRSDIAERGEFDFRPDDVRPGHYIIALENVNGFFLQKLSATGAKVIGRTIDIGSTGTVCISGIASHGAAQVDGTATREDEPFAGAMIILVPQDPANNAPLFRRDQSDSDGTFTLPDVVPGQYTVIAIANGWDLEWANPAVLQPYLKKGETIQVPAGGKMQVKVQVK
;
A
#
# COMPACT_ATOMS: atom_id res chain seq x y z
N MET A 1 2.66 1.90 -32.98
CA MET A 1 3.53 1.86 -31.80
C MET A 1 4.66 2.86 -31.95
N VAL A 2 4.77 3.79 -31.01
CA VAL A 2 5.83 4.81 -31.03
C VAL A 2 6.39 5.00 -29.62
N ASN A 3 7.66 5.37 -29.53
CA ASN A 3 8.28 5.82 -28.29
C ASN A 3 7.67 7.17 -27.89
N SER A 4 7.21 7.29 -26.65
CA SER A 4 6.49 8.48 -26.15
C SER A 4 7.36 9.75 -26.14
N LEU A 5 8.69 9.61 -25.97
CA LEU A 5 9.63 10.72 -25.94
C LEU A 5 10.05 11.19 -27.33
N THR A 6 10.41 10.24 -28.19
CA THR A 6 11.04 10.55 -29.47
C THR A 6 10.05 10.58 -30.62
N GLY A 7 8.85 10.03 -30.44
CA GLY A 7 7.87 9.83 -31.50
C GLY A 7 8.30 8.78 -32.57
N GLN A 8 9.47 8.18 -32.40
CA GLN A 8 9.98 7.21 -33.35
C GLN A 8 9.24 5.86 -33.24
N PRO A 9 9.10 5.13 -34.34
CA PRO A 9 8.55 3.78 -34.30
C PRO A 9 9.31 2.87 -33.35
N VAL A 10 8.58 1.99 -32.64
CA VAL A 10 9.17 0.93 -31.80
C VAL A 10 9.04 -0.39 -32.56
N PRO A 11 10.12 -0.87 -33.20
CA PRO A 11 10.11 -2.14 -33.90
C PRO A 11 10.22 -3.31 -32.92
N SER A 12 9.73 -4.48 -33.34
CA SER A 12 9.80 -5.74 -32.57
C SER A 12 9.15 -5.66 -31.17
N ALA A 13 8.23 -4.73 -30.96
CA ALA A 13 7.41 -4.71 -29.75
C ALA A 13 6.38 -5.85 -29.82
N SER A 14 6.22 -6.56 -28.71
CA SER A 14 5.14 -7.54 -28.56
C SER A 14 3.88 -6.80 -28.16
N VAL A 15 2.85 -6.89 -28.98
CA VAL A 15 1.53 -6.27 -28.75
C VAL A 15 0.52 -7.38 -28.56
N ALA A 16 -0.23 -7.34 -27.48
CA ALA A 16 -1.29 -8.30 -27.20
C ALA A 16 -2.63 -7.62 -27.02
N ILE A 17 -3.69 -8.28 -27.46
CA ILE A 17 -5.07 -7.86 -27.29
C ILE A 17 -5.86 -8.99 -26.64
N ALA A 18 -6.61 -8.66 -25.60
CA ALA A 18 -7.42 -9.61 -24.84
C ALA A 18 -8.84 -9.10 -24.69
N PRO A 19 -9.88 -9.92 -24.93
CA PRO A 19 -11.27 -9.49 -24.73
C PRO A 19 -11.54 -9.22 -23.25
N ILE A 20 -12.24 -8.13 -22.96
CA ILE A 20 -12.77 -7.83 -21.64
C ILE A 20 -14.13 -8.54 -21.56
N ALA A 21 -14.10 -9.84 -21.19
CA ALA A 21 -15.28 -10.68 -21.24
C ALA A 21 -16.21 -10.45 -20.05
N GLN A 22 -17.46 -10.13 -20.37
CA GLN A 22 -18.61 -10.43 -19.52
C GLN A 22 -19.33 -11.64 -20.13
N GLY A 23 -18.93 -12.88 -19.79
CA GLY A 23 -19.65 -14.06 -20.25
C GLY A 23 -18.77 -15.28 -20.59
N ALA A 24 -19.45 -16.40 -20.94
CA ALA A 24 -18.86 -17.74 -21.08
C ALA A 24 -18.01 -17.98 -22.35
N ASP A 25 -18.00 -17.08 -23.31
CA ASP A 25 -17.20 -17.20 -24.53
C ASP A 25 -15.83 -16.54 -24.32
N ARG A 26 -14.86 -17.36 -23.87
CA ARG A 26 -13.45 -16.97 -23.81
C ARG A 26 -12.89 -16.91 -25.22
N GLU A 27 -12.98 -15.76 -25.87
CA GLU A 27 -12.15 -15.49 -27.04
C GLU A 27 -10.67 -15.48 -26.60
N ILE A 28 -9.80 -16.13 -27.39
CA ILE A 28 -8.38 -16.29 -27.04
C ILE A 28 -7.67 -14.98 -27.27
N SER A 29 -6.81 -14.56 -26.32
CA SER A 29 -5.90 -13.43 -26.51
C SER A 29 -5.06 -13.63 -27.77
N LYS A 30 -4.91 -12.58 -28.56
CA LYS A 30 -4.08 -12.56 -29.76
C LYS A 30 -2.83 -11.71 -29.50
N SER A 31 -1.70 -12.08 -30.07
CA SER A 31 -0.48 -11.29 -30.02
C SER A 31 0.14 -11.16 -31.40
N VAL A 32 0.78 -10.01 -31.64
CA VAL A 32 1.52 -9.69 -32.86
C VAL A 32 2.81 -8.95 -32.49
N THR A 33 3.76 -8.94 -33.43
CA THR A 33 5.00 -8.18 -33.26
C THR A 33 4.98 -7.01 -34.23
N THR A 34 5.39 -5.81 -33.77
CA THR A 34 5.46 -4.63 -34.64
C THR A 34 6.53 -4.76 -35.70
N GLY A 35 6.25 -4.25 -36.90
CA GLY A 35 7.22 -4.12 -37.98
C GLY A 35 8.29 -3.05 -37.73
N ALA A 36 9.20 -2.87 -38.69
CA ALA A 36 10.24 -1.85 -38.62
C ALA A 36 9.67 -0.41 -38.52
N ASP A 37 8.47 -0.21 -39.04
CA ASP A 37 7.72 1.05 -39.01
C ASP A 37 6.84 1.21 -37.76
N GLY A 38 6.92 0.25 -36.81
CA GLY A 38 6.12 0.24 -35.59
C GLY A 38 4.65 -0.12 -35.78
N ARG A 39 4.23 -0.52 -36.98
CA ARG A 39 2.83 -0.88 -37.25
C ARG A 39 2.48 -2.25 -36.73
N PHE A 40 1.24 -2.40 -36.28
CA PHE A 40 0.63 -3.67 -35.90
C PHE A 40 -0.83 -3.68 -36.32
N SER A 41 -1.39 -4.86 -36.51
CA SER A 41 -2.82 -5.03 -36.78
C SER A 41 -3.34 -6.35 -36.26
N PHE A 42 -4.57 -6.34 -35.79
CA PHE A 42 -5.34 -7.52 -35.44
C PHE A 42 -6.50 -7.65 -36.42
N VAL A 43 -6.69 -8.83 -36.96
CA VAL A 43 -7.77 -9.10 -37.89
C VAL A 43 -8.80 -10.03 -37.29
N ALA A 44 -10.05 -9.96 -37.77
CA ALA A 44 -11.15 -10.81 -37.36
C ALA A 44 -11.37 -10.76 -35.82
N LEU A 45 -11.48 -9.56 -35.28
CA LEU A 45 -11.97 -9.34 -33.92
C LEU A 45 -13.50 -9.36 -33.94
N SER A 46 -14.08 -10.03 -32.96
CA SER A 46 -15.53 -9.97 -32.72
C SER A 46 -15.94 -8.57 -32.23
N HIS A 47 -17.21 -8.25 -32.36
CA HIS A 47 -17.74 -7.03 -31.77
C HIS A 47 -17.60 -7.10 -30.25
N GLY A 48 -16.96 -6.10 -29.62
CA GLY A 48 -16.73 -6.09 -28.18
C GLY A 48 -15.62 -5.14 -27.74
N LYS A 49 -15.27 -5.21 -26.45
CA LYS A 49 -14.21 -4.42 -25.82
C LYS A 49 -12.97 -5.28 -25.58
N TYR A 50 -11.82 -4.67 -25.79
CA TYR A 50 -10.54 -5.35 -25.70
C TYR A 50 -9.53 -4.53 -24.90
N SER A 51 -8.83 -5.18 -24.00
CA SER A 51 -7.62 -4.63 -23.38
C SER A 51 -6.45 -4.76 -24.35
N LEU A 52 -5.75 -3.68 -24.61
CA LEU A 52 -4.56 -3.63 -25.47
C LEU A 52 -3.33 -3.38 -24.61
N MET A 53 -2.32 -4.24 -24.74
CA MET A 53 -1.09 -4.16 -23.96
C MET A 53 0.14 -4.37 -24.85
N ALA A 54 1.27 -3.78 -24.48
CA ALA A 54 2.50 -3.94 -25.22
C ALA A 54 3.73 -3.89 -24.33
N THR A 55 4.79 -4.56 -24.78
CA THR A 55 6.12 -4.52 -24.19
C THR A 55 7.19 -4.56 -25.27
N ALA A 56 8.36 -3.98 -24.99
CA ALA A 56 9.53 -4.03 -25.86
C ALA A 56 10.82 -3.95 -25.03
N ARG A 57 11.97 -4.13 -25.65
CA ARG A 57 13.25 -3.99 -24.95
C ARG A 57 13.43 -2.55 -24.45
N GLY A 58 13.58 -2.35 -23.14
CA GLY A 58 13.67 -1.03 -22.50
C GLY A 58 12.32 -0.37 -22.25
N PHE A 59 11.25 -1.15 -22.32
CA PHE A 59 9.88 -0.74 -22.04
C PHE A 59 9.20 -1.86 -21.29
N SER A 60 8.79 -1.61 -20.08
CA SER A 60 7.96 -2.55 -19.28
C SER A 60 6.61 -2.79 -19.95
N LEU A 61 5.88 -3.78 -19.46
CA LEU A 61 4.51 -4.03 -19.92
C LEU A 61 3.63 -2.81 -19.61
N GLN A 62 2.99 -2.26 -20.63
CA GLN A 62 2.07 -1.13 -20.51
C GLN A 62 0.74 -1.46 -21.18
N TYR A 63 -0.32 -0.92 -20.62
CA TYR A 63 -1.65 -0.92 -21.23
C TYR A 63 -1.88 0.37 -22.01
N PHE A 64 -2.79 0.33 -22.95
CA PHE A 64 -3.14 1.50 -23.76
C PHE A 64 -3.79 2.60 -22.91
N GLU A 65 -3.20 3.79 -22.91
CA GLU A 65 -3.63 4.93 -22.09
C GLU A 65 -3.83 4.53 -20.61
N HIS A 66 -2.82 3.92 -20.05
CA HIS A 66 -2.83 3.37 -18.70
C HIS A 66 -2.75 4.43 -17.61
N HIS A 67 -3.66 4.33 -16.63
CA HIS A 67 -3.68 5.12 -15.40
C HIS A 67 -4.08 4.20 -14.24
N ASP A 68 -3.08 3.59 -13.63
CA ASP A 68 -3.20 2.49 -12.66
C ASP A 68 -4.37 2.64 -11.67
N PRO A 69 -5.24 1.62 -11.51
CA PRO A 69 -5.25 0.31 -12.19
C PRO A 69 -6.08 0.29 -13.50
N PHE A 70 -6.42 1.44 -14.06
CA PHE A 70 -7.31 1.59 -15.21
C PHE A 70 -6.55 1.74 -16.53
N ALA A 71 -7.21 1.41 -17.63
CA ALA A 71 -6.70 1.61 -18.98
C ALA A 71 -7.86 1.76 -19.95
N THR A 72 -7.66 2.53 -21.02
CA THR A 72 -8.67 2.67 -22.08
C THR A 72 -8.83 1.35 -22.82
N ALA A 73 -10.01 0.74 -22.78
CA ALA A 73 -10.31 -0.40 -23.62
C ALA A 73 -10.63 0.05 -25.05
N ILE A 74 -10.26 -0.81 -26.00
CA ILE A 74 -10.55 -0.60 -27.41
C ILE A 74 -11.90 -1.22 -27.74
N ALA A 75 -12.85 -0.40 -28.13
CA ALA A 75 -14.14 -0.88 -28.63
C ALA A 75 -14.01 -1.22 -30.12
N ALA A 76 -14.26 -2.48 -30.48
CA ALA A 76 -14.25 -2.96 -31.85
C ALA A 76 -15.68 -3.27 -32.31
N GLY A 77 -16.05 -2.77 -33.50
CA GLY A 77 -17.38 -2.99 -34.05
C GLY A 77 -17.70 -2.13 -35.27
N PRO A 78 -18.83 -2.34 -35.93
CA PRO A 78 -19.25 -1.56 -37.10
C PRO A 78 -19.37 -0.06 -36.74
N GLY A 79 -18.71 0.78 -37.54
CA GLY A 79 -18.75 2.23 -37.38
C GLY A 79 -17.83 2.82 -36.29
N LEU A 80 -17.00 1.98 -35.66
CA LEU A 80 -15.98 2.42 -34.71
C LEU A 80 -14.63 2.52 -35.43
N ASP A 81 -13.92 3.64 -35.20
CA ASP A 81 -12.59 3.86 -35.76
C ASP A 81 -11.53 3.18 -34.87
N THR A 82 -10.92 2.13 -35.39
CA THR A 82 -9.82 1.41 -34.76
C THR A 82 -8.53 1.46 -35.60
N ASP A 83 -8.54 2.17 -36.73
CA ASP A 83 -7.42 2.17 -37.68
C ASP A 83 -6.36 3.22 -37.34
N HIS A 84 -6.68 4.23 -36.52
CA HIS A 84 -5.80 5.34 -36.20
C HIS A 84 -5.24 5.30 -34.77
N LEU A 85 -5.23 4.12 -34.15
CA LEU A 85 -4.67 3.94 -32.80
C LEU A 85 -3.17 4.21 -32.77
N VAL A 86 -2.74 5.13 -31.90
CA VAL A 86 -1.33 5.40 -31.65
C VAL A 86 -0.99 5.01 -30.22
N PHE A 87 -0.37 3.84 -30.06
CA PHE A 87 0.12 3.40 -28.76
C PHE A 87 1.50 4.03 -28.50
N ARG A 88 1.59 4.86 -27.45
CA ARG A 88 2.82 5.55 -27.02
C ARG A 88 3.41 4.79 -25.86
N LEU A 89 4.47 4.00 -26.13
CA LEU A 89 5.21 3.31 -25.08
C LEU A 89 6.15 4.29 -24.36
N GLN A 90 6.09 4.30 -23.06
CA GLN A 90 6.99 5.06 -22.19
C GLN A 90 8.22 4.20 -21.89
N PRO A 91 9.45 4.64 -22.20
CA PRO A 91 10.65 3.91 -21.83
C PRO A 91 10.84 3.88 -20.32
N ASP A 92 11.38 2.77 -19.82
CA ASP A 92 11.64 2.57 -18.41
C ASP A 92 12.67 3.56 -17.88
N ALA A 93 12.38 4.13 -16.72
CA ALA A 93 13.33 4.91 -15.94
C ALA A 93 14.10 4.01 -14.96
N SER A 94 15.19 4.53 -14.40
CA SER A 94 15.97 3.88 -13.34
C SER A 94 16.56 4.89 -12.38
N ILE A 95 16.80 4.44 -11.14
CA ILE A 95 17.59 5.15 -10.13
C ILE A 95 18.79 4.27 -9.80
N GLU A 96 19.97 4.84 -9.80
CA GLU A 96 21.22 4.18 -9.41
C GLU A 96 22.06 5.13 -8.55
N GLY A 97 22.99 4.60 -7.77
CA GLY A 97 23.87 5.43 -6.94
C GLY A 97 24.75 4.62 -6.05
N ASP A 98 25.60 5.32 -5.31
CA ASP A 98 26.58 4.76 -4.39
C ASP A 98 26.22 5.12 -2.94
N ILE A 99 26.32 4.14 -2.05
CA ILE A 99 26.13 4.34 -0.62
C ILE A 99 27.49 4.25 0.05
N THR A 100 27.88 5.33 0.75
CA THR A 100 29.18 5.46 1.40
C THR A 100 29.03 5.87 2.86
N ASP A 101 30.11 5.69 3.62
CA ASP A 101 30.24 6.24 4.98
C ASP A 101 30.96 7.61 5.00
N ASP A 102 31.21 8.14 6.20
CA ASP A 102 31.93 9.40 6.45
C ASP A 102 33.35 9.44 5.88
N ASN A 103 33.97 8.30 5.67
CA ASN A 103 35.33 8.16 5.12
C ASN A 103 35.29 7.96 3.60
N ASN A 104 34.10 8.02 2.99
CA ASN A 104 33.86 7.70 1.60
C ASN A 104 34.18 6.23 1.26
N GLU A 105 34.07 5.34 2.26
CA GLU A 105 34.17 3.89 2.06
C GLU A 105 32.81 3.33 1.65
N PRO A 106 32.76 2.38 0.70
CA PRO A 106 31.52 1.79 0.23
C PRO A 106 30.84 0.96 1.32
N ILE A 107 29.53 1.10 1.45
CA ILE A 107 28.72 0.32 2.38
C ILE A 107 28.03 -0.82 1.63
N GLN A 108 28.55 -2.04 1.87
CA GLN A 108 28.00 -3.27 1.32
C GLN A 108 26.72 -3.70 2.07
N ASN A 109 25.79 -4.33 1.33
CA ASN A 109 24.53 -4.87 1.86
C ASN A 109 23.63 -3.81 2.52
N ALA A 110 23.78 -2.53 2.18
CA ALA A 110 22.83 -1.53 2.57
C ALA A 110 21.48 -1.78 1.84
N MET A 111 20.39 -1.75 2.57
CA MET A 111 19.05 -1.89 2.01
C MET A 111 18.59 -0.52 1.51
N VAL A 112 18.42 -0.39 0.22
CA VAL A 112 17.91 0.79 -0.45
C VAL A 112 16.44 0.55 -0.80
N ARG A 113 15.53 1.33 -0.23
CA ARG A 113 14.09 1.22 -0.47
C ARG A 113 13.57 2.44 -1.22
N LEU A 114 12.74 2.17 -2.21
CA LEU A 114 12.10 3.19 -3.02
C LEU A 114 10.61 3.28 -2.66
N PHE A 115 10.15 4.50 -2.47
CA PHE A 115 8.76 4.84 -2.23
C PHE A 115 8.25 5.73 -3.35
N GLN A 116 6.97 5.63 -3.67
CA GLN A 116 6.33 6.46 -4.69
C GLN A 116 5.21 7.28 -4.06
N ALA A 117 5.12 8.55 -4.44
CA ALA A 117 3.94 9.35 -4.19
C ALA A 117 2.80 8.84 -5.08
N SER A 118 1.71 8.39 -4.49
CA SER A 118 0.56 7.79 -5.18
C SER A 118 -0.75 8.36 -4.68
N THR A 119 -1.68 8.58 -5.60
CA THR A 119 -3.08 8.96 -5.30
C THR A 119 -4.06 7.81 -5.52
N GLU A 120 -3.56 6.59 -5.72
CA GLU A 120 -4.37 5.40 -6.02
C GLU A 120 -5.47 5.15 -4.97
N GLY A 121 -5.14 5.32 -3.68
CA GLY A 121 -6.09 5.24 -2.58
C GLY A 121 -7.05 6.43 -2.43
N GLY A 122 -7.00 7.42 -3.33
CA GLY A 122 -7.87 8.60 -3.33
C GLY A 122 -7.38 9.78 -2.53
N GLN A 123 -6.32 9.62 -1.78
CA GLN A 123 -5.55 10.66 -1.11
C GLN A 123 -4.07 10.44 -1.46
N GLN A 124 -3.31 11.52 -1.53
CA GLN A 124 -1.88 11.41 -1.77
C GLN A 124 -1.21 10.70 -0.59
N LYS A 125 -0.50 9.63 -0.89
CA LYS A 125 0.30 8.87 0.09
C LYS A 125 1.62 8.45 -0.52
N THR A 126 2.61 8.30 0.32
CA THR A 126 3.91 7.74 -0.05
C THR A 126 3.91 6.25 0.28
N VAL A 127 3.95 5.41 -0.75
CA VAL A 127 3.85 3.95 -0.62
C VAL A 127 5.14 3.25 -1.05
N PRO A 128 5.54 2.15 -0.39
CA PRO A 128 6.71 1.39 -0.81
C PRO A 128 6.47 0.76 -2.18
N MET A 129 7.48 0.84 -3.05
CA MET A 129 7.39 0.31 -4.43
C MET A 129 8.39 -0.80 -4.69
N ASN A 130 9.66 -0.53 -4.46
CA ASN A 130 10.75 -1.44 -4.82
C ASN A 130 11.91 -1.30 -3.84
N GLN A 131 12.83 -2.24 -3.87
CA GLN A 131 14.03 -2.20 -3.06
C GLN A 131 15.18 -2.88 -3.80
N ASP A 132 16.40 -2.52 -3.43
CA ASP A 132 17.62 -3.16 -3.86
C ASP A 132 18.63 -3.20 -2.70
N GLN A 133 19.70 -3.92 -2.85
CA GLN A 133 20.75 -4.03 -1.87
C GLN A 133 22.09 -3.69 -2.53
N THR A 134 22.90 -2.87 -1.85
CA THR A 134 24.21 -2.49 -2.40
C THR A 134 25.14 -3.68 -2.53
N ASP A 135 25.93 -3.69 -3.60
CA ASP A 135 26.99 -4.63 -3.85
C ASP A 135 28.26 -4.34 -2.99
N ASP A 136 29.37 -5.02 -3.28
CA ASP A 136 30.65 -4.86 -2.58
C ASP A 136 31.36 -3.52 -2.85
N LEU A 137 30.89 -2.77 -3.84
CA LEU A 137 31.34 -1.41 -4.15
C LEU A 137 30.39 -0.33 -3.62
N GLY A 138 29.35 -0.73 -2.87
CA GLY A 138 28.33 0.18 -2.36
C GLY A 138 27.31 0.60 -3.42
N HIS A 139 27.37 0.03 -4.62
CA HIS A 139 26.51 0.41 -5.73
C HIS A 139 25.15 -0.30 -5.68
N TYR A 140 24.07 0.42 -6.02
CA TYR A 140 22.71 -0.12 -6.19
C TYR A 140 22.09 0.37 -7.48
N ARG A 141 21.07 -0.38 -7.98
CA ARG A 141 20.32 0.02 -9.17
C ARG A 141 18.89 -0.53 -9.15
N ILE A 142 17.93 0.37 -9.10
CA ILE A 142 16.50 0.06 -9.21
C ILE A 142 16.02 0.48 -10.59
N GLY A 143 15.65 -0.49 -11.42
CA GLY A 143 15.20 -0.29 -12.79
C GLY A 143 13.72 -0.57 -12.99
N HIS A 144 13.27 -0.46 -14.26
CA HIS A 144 11.89 -0.69 -14.68
C HIS A 144 10.87 0.20 -13.96
N LEU A 145 11.26 1.46 -13.73
CA LEU A 145 10.42 2.44 -13.05
C LEU A 145 9.55 3.20 -14.06
N ALA A 146 8.29 3.41 -13.68
CA ALA A 146 7.41 4.34 -14.37
C ALA A 146 7.84 5.80 -14.10
N PRO A 147 7.49 6.76 -14.95
CA PRO A 147 7.62 8.17 -14.61
C PRO A 147 6.81 8.52 -13.35
N GLY A 148 7.35 9.40 -12.50
CA GLY A 148 6.66 9.77 -11.26
C GLY A 148 7.57 10.39 -10.22
N THR A 149 7.01 10.63 -9.04
CA THR A 149 7.71 11.20 -7.88
C THR A 149 8.09 10.09 -6.92
N TYR A 150 9.37 9.98 -6.64
CA TYR A 150 9.92 8.93 -5.79
C TYR A 150 10.68 9.51 -4.60
N TYR A 151 10.74 8.74 -3.53
CA TYR A 151 11.58 8.99 -2.36
C TYR A 151 12.42 7.75 -2.10
N LEU A 152 13.63 7.96 -1.57
CA LEU A 152 14.57 6.87 -1.34
C LEU A 152 15.02 6.90 0.11
N SER A 153 15.01 5.73 0.76
CA SER A 153 15.61 5.52 2.07
C SER A 153 16.69 4.45 2.03
N VAL A 154 17.68 4.62 2.88
CA VAL A 154 18.79 3.69 3.06
C VAL A 154 18.87 3.27 4.51
N SER A 155 18.94 1.96 4.75
CA SER A 155 19.21 1.37 6.05
C SER A 155 20.36 0.40 5.96
N ALA A 156 21.31 0.52 6.87
CA ALA A 156 22.48 -0.35 6.96
C ALA A 156 22.93 -0.47 8.41
N ARG A 157 23.90 -1.33 8.64
CA ARG A 157 24.62 -1.42 9.91
C ARG A 157 26.11 -1.25 9.64
N PRO A 158 26.82 -0.44 10.45
CA PRO A 158 28.27 -0.37 10.33
C PRO A 158 28.88 -1.76 10.51
N TRP A 159 29.74 -2.20 9.59
CA TRP A 159 30.31 -3.55 9.61
C TRP A 159 31.16 -3.84 10.87
N PHE A 160 31.68 -2.78 11.48
CA PHE A 160 32.47 -2.83 12.70
C PHE A 160 31.64 -2.70 13.98
N ALA A 161 30.33 -2.41 13.88
CA ALA A 161 29.49 -2.16 15.03
C ALA A 161 29.30 -3.40 15.91
N GLN A 162 29.52 -3.21 17.22
CA GLN A 162 29.34 -4.21 18.26
C GLN A 162 28.24 -3.72 19.22
N ASN A 163 27.00 -3.91 18.84
CA ASN A 163 25.83 -3.50 19.63
C ASN A 163 25.42 -4.56 20.69
N SER A 164 26.33 -5.42 21.07
CA SER A 164 26.11 -6.36 22.18
C SER A 164 26.46 -5.65 23.47
N GLY A 165 25.51 -5.53 24.38
CA GLY A 165 25.76 -5.02 25.72
C GLY A 165 26.94 -5.75 26.38
N PRO A 166 27.64 -5.15 27.33
CA PRO A 166 28.83 -5.75 27.95
C PRO A 166 28.45 -7.11 28.55
N HIS A 167 28.88 -8.19 27.91
CA HIS A 167 28.82 -9.51 28.50
C HIS A 167 29.64 -9.47 29.79
N ARG A 168 28.99 -9.27 30.93
CA ARG A 168 29.58 -9.38 32.25
C ARG A 168 29.97 -10.83 32.52
N GLY A 169 31.07 -11.28 31.91
CA GLY A 169 31.80 -12.41 32.41
C GLY A 169 32.55 -11.99 33.69
N PRO A 170 32.89 -12.90 34.63
CA PRO A 170 33.65 -12.58 35.81
C PRO A 170 35.10 -12.21 35.40
N GLY A 171 35.37 -10.92 35.21
CA GLY A 171 36.62 -10.33 34.75
C GLY A 171 37.24 -9.36 35.77
N ASN A 172 38.50 -9.05 35.59
CA ASN A 172 39.36 -8.27 36.47
C ASN A 172 39.06 -6.75 36.29
N PRO A 173 38.72 -5.96 37.35
CA PRO A 173 38.23 -4.57 37.26
C PRO A 173 39.13 -3.54 36.59
N LYS A 174 40.39 -3.82 36.36
CA LYS A 174 41.35 -2.90 35.73
C LYS A 174 41.49 -3.09 34.22
N SER A 175 41.14 -4.25 33.68
CA SER A 175 41.02 -4.50 32.24
C SER A 175 39.63 -4.07 31.71
N ASP A 176 38.66 -3.90 32.61
CA ASP A 176 37.24 -3.67 32.23
C ASP A 176 36.98 -2.24 31.77
N ALA A 177 37.71 -1.22 32.30
CA ALA A 177 37.46 0.18 31.92
C ALA A 177 37.91 0.49 30.48
N GLN A 178 39.06 -0.05 30.03
CA GLN A 178 39.53 0.13 28.66
C GLN A 178 38.65 -0.68 27.68
N ALA A 179 38.32 -1.93 28.04
CA ALA A 179 37.43 -2.76 27.26
C ALA A 179 36.00 -2.15 27.16
N MET A 180 35.54 -1.47 28.20
CA MET A 180 34.27 -0.72 28.16
C MET A 180 34.34 0.52 27.24
N GLN A 181 35.48 1.26 27.27
CA GLN A 181 35.65 2.38 26.34
C GLN A 181 35.77 1.92 24.89
N ASP A 182 36.49 0.86 24.63
CA ASP A 182 36.64 0.26 23.30
C ASP A 182 35.29 -0.31 22.81
N ALA A 183 34.53 -0.94 23.70
CA ALA A 183 33.17 -1.42 23.38
C ALA A 183 32.20 -0.27 23.09
N ALA A 184 32.26 0.82 23.88
CA ALA A 184 31.42 1.99 23.65
C ALA A 184 31.73 2.70 22.31
N ALA A 185 33.02 2.70 21.90
CA ALA A 185 33.41 3.27 20.60
C ALA A 185 32.91 2.44 19.40
N LEU A 186 32.61 1.15 19.61
CA LEU A 186 32.04 0.26 18.59
C LEU A 186 30.52 0.12 18.69
N ASP A 187 29.90 0.72 19.69
CA ASP A 187 28.45 0.72 19.88
C ASP A 187 27.81 1.86 19.10
N VAL A 188 27.73 1.66 17.79
CA VAL A 188 27.27 2.66 16.83
C VAL A 188 26.24 2.07 15.88
N THR A 189 25.45 2.96 15.28
CA THR A 189 24.43 2.61 14.30
C THR A 189 24.35 3.67 13.20
N TYR A 190 23.84 3.29 12.02
CA TYR A 190 23.38 4.25 11.02
C TYR A 190 21.90 4.50 11.24
N PRO A 191 21.45 5.75 11.44
CA PRO A 191 20.04 6.09 11.39
C PRO A 191 19.44 5.74 10.03
N LEU A 192 18.14 5.46 9.99
CA LEU A 192 17.42 5.42 8.71
C LEU A 192 17.58 6.77 8.01
N THR A 193 18.21 6.75 6.84
CA THR A 193 18.60 7.95 6.11
C THR A 193 17.86 8.04 4.79
N PHE A 194 17.29 9.22 4.52
CA PHE A 194 16.59 9.52 3.27
C PHE A 194 17.47 10.37 2.36
N TYR A 195 17.33 10.19 1.05
CA TYR A 195 18.04 11.01 0.07
C TYR A 195 17.73 12.50 0.26
N PRO A 196 18.76 13.39 0.20
CA PRO A 196 20.17 13.11 -0.07
C PRO A 196 21.04 12.82 1.19
N GLY A 197 20.48 12.72 2.40
CA GLY A 197 21.23 12.50 3.65
C GLY A 197 20.50 12.96 4.91
N THR A 198 19.17 13.15 4.87
CA THR A 198 18.37 13.50 6.04
C THR A 198 17.86 12.26 6.77
N THR A 199 17.69 12.36 8.09
CA THR A 199 17.05 11.33 8.91
C THR A 199 15.55 11.56 9.15
N ASP A 200 15.03 12.69 8.68
CA ASP A 200 13.62 13.03 8.73
C ASP A 200 12.95 12.79 7.38
N SER A 201 11.97 11.87 7.33
CA SER A 201 11.24 11.54 6.10
C SER A 201 10.46 12.73 5.52
N GLY A 202 9.99 13.66 6.37
CA GLY A 202 9.31 14.88 5.94
C GLY A 202 10.22 15.87 5.21
N SER A 203 11.54 15.73 5.39
CA SER A 203 12.59 16.54 4.74
C SER A 203 13.27 15.83 3.58
N ALA A 204 12.81 14.63 3.21
CA ALA A 204 13.36 13.86 2.10
C ALA A 204 13.18 14.60 0.77
N THR A 205 14.22 14.63 -0.04
CA THR A 205 14.16 15.25 -1.37
C THR A 205 13.50 14.30 -2.38
N PRO A 206 12.44 14.72 -3.07
CA PRO A 206 11.82 13.90 -4.09
C PRO A 206 12.70 13.76 -5.33
N LEU A 207 12.74 12.55 -5.89
CA LEU A 207 13.34 12.22 -7.19
C LEU A 207 12.22 12.23 -8.23
N GLN A 208 12.24 13.20 -9.14
CA GLN A 208 11.27 13.31 -10.22
C GLN A 208 11.79 12.54 -11.42
N LEU A 209 11.14 11.43 -11.78
CA LEU A 209 11.52 10.65 -12.94
C LEU A 209 10.64 10.98 -14.16
N THR A 210 11.27 11.35 -15.24
CA THR A 210 10.66 11.42 -16.56
C THR A 210 10.82 10.08 -17.30
N PRO A 211 10.02 9.80 -18.36
CA PRO A 211 10.18 8.57 -19.12
C PRO A 211 11.61 8.36 -19.61
N GLY A 212 12.19 7.18 -19.38
CA GLY A 212 13.55 6.81 -19.82
C GLY A 212 14.69 7.47 -19.07
N GLU A 213 14.42 8.22 -18.02
CA GLU A 213 15.44 8.89 -17.21
C GLU A 213 16.27 7.90 -16.41
N LYS A 214 17.56 8.22 -16.29
CA LYS A 214 18.49 7.53 -15.39
C LYS A 214 18.93 8.53 -14.34
N ALA A 215 18.31 8.50 -13.19
CA ALA A 215 18.65 9.38 -12.08
C ALA A 215 19.76 8.77 -11.24
N THR A 216 20.66 9.63 -10.74
CA THR A 216 21.68 9.25 -9.76
C THR A 216 21.27 9.77 -8.39
N ALA A 217 21.34 8.91 -7.37
CA ALA A 217 20.97 9.25 -6.00
C ALA A 217 21.96 8.63 -4.99
N ASP A 218 23.09 9.30 -4.82
CA ASP A 218 24.12 8.91 -3.85
C ASP A 218 23.71 9.34 -2.44
N VAL A 219 24.02 8.48 -1.44
CA VAL A 219 23.73 8.78 -0.04
C VAL A 219 24.94 8.44 0.83
N THR A 220 25.33 9.38 1.70
CA THR A 220 26.35 9.15 2.72
C THR A 220 25.68 8.88 4.06
N LEU A 221 26.04 7.76 4.70
CA LEU A 221 25.56 7.40 6.04
C LEU A 221 26.55 7.86 7.11
N HIS A 222 26.02 8.44 8.19
CA HIS A 222 26.79 8.93 9.32
C HIS A 222 26.58 8.03 10.53
N ALA A 223 27.66 7.41 11.02
CA ALA A 223 27.58 6.59 12.22
C ALA A 223 27.41 7.46 13.47
N ILE A 224 26.45 7.12 14.29
CA ILE A 224 26.17 7.77 15.58
C ILE A 224 26.22 6.73 16.71
N PRO A 225 26.43 7.16 17.98
CA PRO A 225 26.27 6.25 19.12
C PRO A 225 24.89 5.58 19.09
N SER A 226 24.87 4.28 19.30
CA SER A 226 23.62 3.53 19.34
C SER A 226 22.91 3.67 20.68
N LEU A 227 21.61 3.50 20.67
CA LEU A 227 20.76 3.49 21.85
C LEU A 227 20.26 2.08 22.15
N HIS A 228 20.00 1.84 23.42
CA HIS A 228 19.51 0.59 23.95
C HIS A 228 18.12 0.74 24.54
N LEU A 229 17.22 -0.17 24.19
CA LEU A 229 15.90 -0.24 24.74
C LEU A 229 15.72 -1.55 25.52
N GLN A 230 15.57 -1.48 26.84
CA GLN A 230 15.25 -2.64 27.65
C GLN A 230 13.74 -2.77 27.86
N ILE A 231 13.24 -3.96 27.62
CA ILE A 231 11.83 -4.31 27.70
C ILE A 231 11.63 -5.33 28.80
N HIS A 232 10.99 -4.92 29.89
CA HIS A 232 10.62 -5.81 30.98
C HIS A 232 9.33 -6.55 30.65
N THR A 233 9.41 -7.85 30.41
CA THR A 233 8.26 -8.70 30.10
C THR A 233 7.59 -9.17 31.40
N ALA A 234 6.25 -9.29 31.40
CA ALA A 234 5.48 -9.66 32.58
C ALA A 234 5.72 -11.11 33.08
N SER A 235 6.47 -11.93 32.37
CA SER A 235 6.64 -13.36 32.67
C SER A 235 8.09 -13.80 32.52
N ALA A 236 8.80 -13.85 33.65
CA ALA A 236 10.11 -14.50 33.72
C ALA A 236 10.01 -16.03 33.44
N GLU A 237 8.84 -16.65 33.58
CA GLU A 237 8.62 -18.09 33.38
C GLU A 237 8.69 -18.51 31.91
N ASN A 238 8.38 -17.63 30.95
CA ASN A 238 8.42 -17.93 29.52
C ASN A 238 9.83 -18.14 28.98
N ALA A 239 10.84 -17.48 29.58
CA ALA A 239 12.24 -17.68 29.25
C ALA A 239 12.72 -19.10 29.63
N VAL A 240 12.16 -19.69 30.67
CA VAL A 240 12.50 -21.04 31.15
C VAL A 240 11.89 -22.14 30.27
N LEU A 241 10.80 -21.87 29.56
CA LEU A 241 10.10 -22.85 28.72
C LEU A 241 10.58 -22.90 27.25
N GLY A 242 11.65 -22.18 26.89
CA GLY A 242 12.26 -22.24 25.58
C GLY A 242 11.44 -21.58 24.44
N ARG A 243 10.47 -20.74 24.77
CA ARG A 243 9.70 -19.95 23.81
C ARG A 243 10.11 -18.49 23.91
N MET A 244 11.00 -18.10 23.07
CA MET A 244 11.44 -16.71 22.93
C MET A 244 10.43 -15.99 22.03
N VAL A 245 9.71 -15.03 22.59
CA VAL A 245 8.89 -14.08 21.85
C VAL A 245 9.68 -12.79 21.82
N PHE A 246 10.01 -12.33 20.61
CA PHE A 246 10.75 -11.09 20.42
C PHE A 246 9.80 -9.97 20.04
N PRO A 247 10.04 -8.74 20.51
CA PRO A 247 9.29 -7.57 20.10
C PRO A 247 9.53 -7.23 18.64
N ARG A 248 8.51 -6.66 18.00
CA ARG A 248 8.66 -6.00 16.72
C ARG A 248 8.88 -4.52 16.96
N ILE A 249 9.84 -3.93 16.25
CA ILE A 249 10.08 -2.49 16.31
C ILE A 249 9.89 -1.90 14.93
N SER A 250 9.12 -0.84 14.87
CA SER A 250 8.86 -0.08 13.64
C SER A 250 9.06 1.41 13.88
N GLN A 251 9.46 2.12 12.85
CA GLN A 251 9.46 3.58 12.80
C GLN A 251 8.33 4.06 11.91
N ARG A 252 7.68 5.15 12.28
CA ARG A 252 6.71 5.83 11.43
C ARG A 252 7.46 6.78 10.52
N ILE A 253 7.30 6.60 9.22
CA ILE A 253 7.91 7.44 8.19
C ILE A 253 6.82 7.97 7.23
N PHE A 254 7.10 9.05 6.53
CA PHE A 254 6.15 9.76 5.66
C PHE A 254 4.80 10.02 6.39
N GLU A 255 3.67 9.90 5.70
CA GLU A 255 2.34 10.14 6.26
C GLU A 255 1.80 8.95 7.11
N GLY A 256 2.70 8.20 7.76
CA GLY A 256 2.31 7.16 8.72
C GLY A 256 2.61 5.73 8.29
N TYR A 257 3.33 5.54 7.19
CA TYR A 257 3.85 4.22 6.86
C TYR A 257 4.76 3.68 7.97
N LEU A 258 4.53 2.44 8.40
CA LEU A 258 5.34 1.79 9.42
C LEU A 258 6.45 0.97 8.75
N ASP A 259 7.68 1.43 8.90
CA ASP A 259 8.87 0.70 8.46
C ASP A 259 9.48 -0.10 9.60
N SER A 260 9.71 -1.38 9.38
CA SER A 260 10.39 -2.24 10.36
C SER A 260 11.85 -1.82 10.49
N VAL A 261 12.33 -1.70 11.72
CA VAL A 261 13.74 -1.37 11.98
C VAL A 261 14.63 -2.48 11.46
N PHE A 262 15.54 -2.11 10.59
CA PHE A 262 16.43 -3.05 9.92
C PHE A 262 17.53 -3.55 10.88
N ASN A 263 17.60 -4.89 11.06
CA ASN A 263 18.68 -5.56 11.78
C ASN A 263 19.01 -5.01 13.18
N ALA A 264 18.04 -4.50 13.94
CA ALA A 264 18.27 -4.19 15.36
C ALA A 264 18.51 -5.50 16.12
N PRO A 265 19.70 -5.70 16.72
CA PRO A 265 19.97 -6.89 17.51
C PRO A 265 19.08 -6.94 18.75
N ASP A 266 18.49 -8.10 19.03
CA ASP A 266 17.75 -8.35 20.24
C ASP A 266 18.40 -9.48 21.05
N SER A 267 18.39 -9.35 22.36
CA SER A 267 18.99 -10.33 23.27
C SER A 267 18.27 -10.37 24.62
N TRP A 268 18.25 -11.55 25.23
CA TRP A 268 17.82 -11.68 26.63
C TRP A 268 19.02 -11.35 27.55
N VAL A 269 18.93 -10.23 28.22
CA VAL A 269 19.99 -9.77 29.15
C VAL A 269 19.78 -10.24 30.59
N ALA A 270 18.53 -10.53 30.94
CA ALA A 270 18.14 -11.12 32.23
C ALA A 270 16.82 -11.88 32.08
N PRO A 271 16.43 -12.75 33.04
CA PRO A 271 15.13 -13.37 33.04
C PRO A 271 14.02 -12.31 33.00
N GLY A 272 13.20 -12.33 31.93
CA GLY A 272 12.12 -11.36 31.72
C GLY A 272 12.56 -9.99 31.20
N VAL A 273 13.82 -9.81 30.77
CA VAL A 273 14.32 -8.56 30.19
C VAL A 273 14.93 -8.81 28.82
N ILE A 274 14.33 -8.23 27.81
CA ILE A 274 14.84 -8.22 26.43
C ILE A 274 15.49 -6.86 26.20
N GLU A 275 16.70 -6.86 25.69
CA GLU A 275 17.38 -5.65 25.22
C GLU A 275 17.39 -5.62 23.70
N ILE A 276 17.04 -4.48 23.14
CA ILE A 276 17.20 -4.16 21.73
C ILE A 276 18.24 -3.08 21.63
N SER A 277 19.27 -3.34 20.87
CA SER A 277 20.43 -2.46 20.70
C SER A 277 20.54 -1.96 19.27
N GLY A 278 21.47 -1.05 19.00
CA GLY A 278 21.69 -0.53 17.65
C GLY A 278 20.59 0.41 17.16
N LEU A 279 19.81 0.99 18.07
CA LEU A 279 18.77 1.95 17.73
C LEU A 279 19.36 3.37 17.57
N ALA A 280 18.80 4.15 16.66
CA ALA A 280 19.06 5.58 16.55
C ALA A 280 18.03 6.38 17.37
N PRO A 281 18.29 7.66 17.73
CA PRO A 281 17.24 8.54 18.24
C PRO A 281 16.07 8.62 17.26
N GLY A 282 14.84 8.53 17.76
CA GLY A 282 13.66 8.56 16.90
C GLY A 282 12.37 8.14 17.58
N HIS A 283 11.29 8.21 16.83
CA HIS A 283 9.98 7.76 17.28
C HIS A 283 9.74 6.32 16.84
N TYR A 284 9.52 5.43 17.82
CA TYR A 284 9.37 3.99 17.60
C TYR A 284 8.03 3.48 18.08
N ILE A 285 7.53 2.47 17.41
CA ILE A 285 6.43 1.63 17.84
C ILE A 285 7.00 0.26 18.19
N VAL A 286 6.86 -0.12 19.45
CA VAL A 286 7.29 -1.41 19.99
C VAL A 286 6.05 -2.27 20.18
N GLU A 287 6.03 -3.44 19.56
CA GLU A 287 4.93 -4.40 19.65
C GLU A 287 5.44 -5.71 20.22
N MET A 288 4.75 -6.23 21.21
CA MET A 288 5.01 -7.56 21.75
C MET A 288 3.86 -8.50 21.36
N PRO A 289 4.12 -9.51 20.54
CA PRO A 289 3.11 -10.51 20.21
C PRO A 289 2.73 -11.34 21.45
N PRO A 290 1.55 -11.98 21.46
CA PRO A 290 1.10 -12.78 22.58
C PRO A 290 2.00 -14.02 22.77
N SER A 291 2.33 -14.34 24.00
CA SER A 291 3.00 -15.59 24.32
C SER A 291 1.96 -16.73 24.31
N THR A 292 1.84 -17.45 23.21
CA THR A 292 0.93 -18.60 23.10
C THR A 292 1.63 -19.91 23.44
N GLY A 293 1.35 -20.49 24.59
CA GLY A 293 1.69 -21.87 24.96
C GLY A 293 0.51 -22.83 24.70
N PRO A 294 0.73 -24.11 24.30
CA PRO A 294 -0.36 -25.06 24.12
C PRO A 294 -1.17 -25.32 25.41
N ASN A 295 -0.64 -24.96 26.57
CA ASN A 295 -1.26 -25.12 27.88
C ASN A 295 -1.59 -23.76 28.55
N ASP A 296 -1.37 -22.64 27.89
CA ASP A 296 -1.63 -21.32 28.44
C ASP A 296 -3.12 -20.99 28.34
N LYS A 297 -3.87 -21.34 29.38
CA LYS A 297 -5.25 -20.89 29.55
C LYS A 297 -5.39 -19.39 29.84
N GLY A 298 -4.28 -18.64 29.82
CA GLY A 298 -4.18 -17.23 30.08
C GLY A 298 -3.04 -16.59 29.25
N GLY A 299 -2.94 -16.92 27.94
CA GLY A 299 -1.90 -16.38 27.06
C GLY A 299 -1.67 -14.89 27.31
N GLY A 300 -0.39 -14.49 27.43
CA GLY A 300 -0.03 -13.10 27.64
C GLY A 300 -0.69 -12.24 26.57
N LYS A 301 -1.30 -11.14 26.99
CA LYS A 301 -1.92 -10.21 26.04
C LYS A 301 -0.82 -9.56 25.20
N SER A 302 -1.05 -9.46 23.90
CA SER A 302 -0.26 -8.57 23.05
C SER A 302 -0.41 -7.12 23.52
N TRP A 303 0.66 -6.37 23.44
CA TRP A 303 0.67 -4.94 23.75
C TRP A 303 1.54 -4.19 22.76
N TYR A 304 1.32 -2.90 22.66
CA TYR A 304 2.19 -2.01 21.88
C TYR A 304 2.46 -0.72 22.67
N ARG A 305 3.55 -0.05 22.33
CA ARG A 305 3.89 1.25 22.90
C ARG A 305 4.58 2.11 21.88
N GLU A 306 4.16 3.35 21.80
CA GLU A 306 4.88 4.40 21.07
C GLU A 306 5.87 5.07 22.04
N ILE A 307 7.10 5.25 21.60
CA ILE A 307 8.19 5.84 22.40
C ILE A 307 8.99 6.82 21.56
N ASP A 308 9.36 7.93 22.19
CA ASP A 308 10.37 8.84 21.65
C ASP A 308 11.71 8.51 22.31
N LEU A 309 12.60 7.85 21.56
CA LEU A 309 13.89 7.41 22.05
C LEU A 309 14.92 8.50 21.78
N ALA A 310 15.38 9.20 22.84
CA ALA A 310 16.42 10.22 22.78
C ALA A 310 17.69 9.81 23.56
N GLY A 311 17.65 8.68 24.24
CA GLY A 311 18.72 8.06 25.04
C GLY A 311 18.30 6.64 25.39
N ASP A 312 19.17 5.89 26.07
CA ASP A 312 18.82 4.56 26.57
C ASP A 312 17.57 4.62 27.43
N ALA A 313 16.68 3.63 27.23
CA ALA A 313 15.38 3.62 27.87
C ALA A 313 14.99 2.21 28.37
N GLU A 314 14.12 2.20 29.39
CA GLU A 314 13.49 1.00 29.89
C GLU A 314 11.97 1.15 29.80
N ILE A 315 11.30 0.12 29.32
CA ILE A 315 9.84 0.06 29.27
C ILE A 315 9.33 -1.25 29.87
N SER A 316 8.11 -1.20 30.41
CA SER A 316 7.44 -2.39 30.95
C SER A 316 6.28 -2.79 30.06
N ALA A 317 6.14 -4.09 29.83
CA ALA A 317 5.02 -4.68 29.13
C ALA A 317 3.66 -4.42 29.79
N SER A 318 3.65 -4.08 31.10
CA SER A 318 2.42 -3.77 31.84
C SER A 318 1.86 -2.37 31.56
N ASP A 319 2.67 -1.46 30.98
CA ASP A 319 2.38 -0.04 30.93
C ASP A 319 1.82 0.42 29.57
N GLY A 320 1.74 -0.47 28.61
CA GLY A 320 1.25 -0.17 27.27
C GLY A 320 -0.25 -0.44 27.07
N PRO A 321 -0.92 0.28 26.15
CA PRO A 321 -2.26 -0.09 25.72
C PRO A 321 -2.25 -1.48 25.08
N SER A 322 -3.32 -2.22 25.29
CA SER A 322 -3.50 -3.52 24.64
C SER A 322 -4.15 -3.35 23.27
N PHE A 323 -3.88 -4.28 22.35
CA PHE A 323 -4.64 -4.40 21.13
C PHE A 323 -6.12 -4.66 21.44
N ALA A 324 -6.99 -4.19 20.55
CA ALA A 324 -8.42 -4.43 20.67
C ALA A 324 -8.75 -5.86 20.22
N SER A 325 -9.58 -6.55 20.97
CA SER A 325 -10.19 -7.80 20.52
C SER A 325 -11.39 -7.46 19.65
N VAL A 326 -11.29 -7.71 18.35
CA VAL A 326 -12.33 -7.37 17.37
C VAL A 326 -12.83 -8.64 16.71
N SER A 327 -14.11 -8.92 16.90
CA SER A 327 -14.79 -10.06 16.29
C SER A 327 -16.18 -9.63 15.77
N GLY A 328 -16.87 -10.52 15.12
CA GLY A 328 -18.22 -10.19 14.68
C GLY A 328 -18.88 -11.22 13.78
N SER A 329 -19.97 -10.77 13.16
CA SER A 329 -20.70 -11.59 12.18
C SER A 329 -21.33 -10.75 11.09
N VAL A 330 -21.41 -11.32 9.89
CA VAL A 330 -22.15 -10.77 8.75
C VAL A 330 -23.25 -11.74 8.34
N LEU A 331 -24.49 -11.28 8.42
CA LEU A 331 -25.65 -12.01 7.92
C LEU A 331 -25.84 -11.71 6.43
N PHE A 332 -25.65 -12.71 5.58
CA PHE A 332 -25.93 -12.61 4.14
C PHE A 332 -27.40 -12.92 3.88
N GLN A 333 -28.19 -11.88 3.61
CA GLN A 333 -29.63 -12.03 3.37
C GLN A 333 -29.90 -12.80 2.07
N ASN A 334 -30.81 -13.77 2.15
CA ASN A 334 -31.22 -14.62 1.03
C ASN A 334 -30.08 -15.42 0.38
N ALA A 335 -28.93 -15.54 1.01
CA ALA A 335 -27.86 -16.39 0.56
C ALA A 335 -28.04 -17.82 1.14
N GLN A 336 -27.85 -18.85 0.33
CA GLN A 336 -27.81 -20.23 0.81
C GLN A 336 -26.50 -20.54 1.56
N ARG A 337 -25.41 -19.84 1.21
CA ARG A 337 -24.09 -19.95 1.82
C ARG A 337 -23.38 -18.61 1.75
N VAL A 338 -22.46 -18.38 2.68
CA VAL A 338 -21.51 -17.27 2.62
C VAL A 338 -20.69 -17.38 1.32
N PRO A 339 -20.48 -16.30 0.56
CA PRO A 339 -19.62 -16.31 -0.62
C PRO A 339 -18.21 -16.81 -0.29
N ARG A 340 -17.63 -17.60 -1.18
CA ARG A 340 -16.26 -18.11 -0.99
C ARG A 340 -15.29 -16.92 -0.93
N GLN A 341 -14.35 -16.98 0.01
CA GLN A 341 -13.34 -15.94 0.26
C GLN A 341 -13.90 -14.58 0.71
N ALA A 342 -15.20 -14.52 1.09
CA ALA A 342 -15.74 -13.31 1.70
C ALA A 342 -14.91 -12.91 2.92
N SER A 343 -14.59 -11.64 3.04
CA SER A 343 -13.81 -11.12 4.16
C SER A 343 -14.29 -9.75 4.59
N ILE A 344 -14.01 -9.41 5.83
CA ILE A 344 -14.15 -8.07 6.37
C ILE A 344 -12.79 -7.42 6.47
N GLN A 345 -12.70 -6.17 6.09
CA GLN A 345 -11.46 -5.40 6.10
C GLN A 345 -11.64 -4.15 6.95
N LEU A 346 -10.63 -3.87 7.77
CA LEU A 346 -10.47 -2.63 8.51
C LEU A 346 -9.25 -1.90 7.96
N THR A 347 -9.41 -0.68 7.50
CA THR A 347 -8.30 0.15 7.01
C THR A 347 -8.21 1.42 7.85
N ASN A 348 -7.06 1.66 8.45
CA ASN A 348 -6.79 2.93 9.12
C ASN A 348 -6.50 3.98 8.03
N PRO A 349 -7.32 5.05 7.91
CA PRO A 349 -7.13 6.05 6.85
C PRO A 349 -5.89 6.91 7.04
N GLU A 350 -5.38 7.02 8.28
CA GLU A 350 -4.19 7.83 8.59
C GLU A 350 -2.90 7.08 8.27
N THR A 351 -2.79 5.83 8.75
CA THR A 351 -1.57 5.03 8.57
C THR A 351 -1.57 4.18 7.30
N GLY A 352 -2.75 3.96 6.70
CA GLY A 352 -2.93 3.03 5.58
C GLY A 352 -2.88 1.55 5.98
N GLU A 353 -2.68 1.24 7.27
CA GLU A 353 -2.68 -0.14 7.75
C GLU A 353 -4.03 -0.80 7.48
N THR A 354 -3.94 -2.01 6.99
CA THR A 354 -5.13 -2.80 6.63
C THR A 354 -5.10 -4.15 7.31
N PHE A 355 -6.16 -4.44 8.04
CA PHE A 355 -6.39 -5.73 8.70
C PHE A 355 -7.53 -6.44 8.02
N ARG A 356 -7.38 -7.74 7.80
CA ARG A 356 -8.38 -8.56 7.12
C ARG A 356 -8.69 -9.81 7.92
N SER A 357 -9.98 -10.15 8.00
CA SER A 357 -10.45 -11.41 8.55
C SER A 357 -11.39 -12.09 7.57
N ASP A 358 -11.17 -13.38 7.33
CA ASP A 358 -12.07 -14.19 6.50
C ASP A 358 -13.39 -14.46 7.25
N ILE A 359 -14.48 -14.48 6.49
CA ILE A 359 -15.81 -14.75 7.04
C ILE A 359 -16.08 -16.26 6.90
N ALA A 360 -16.29 -16.92 8.04
CA ALA A 360 -16.59 -18.34 8.10
C ALA A 360 -17.97 -18.68 7.48
N GLU A 361 -18.24 -19.97 7.24
CA GLU A 361 -19.50 -20.44 6.62
C GLU A 361 -20.78 -20.00 7.33
N ARG A 362 -20.71 -19.71 8.63
CA ARG A 362 -21.83 -19.20 9.44
C ARG A 362 -21.91 -17.68 9.50
N GLY A 363 -21.00 -16.99 8.81
CA GLY A 363 -20.94 -15.55 8.78
C GLY A 363 -20.08 -14.94 9.89
N GLU A 364 -19.47 -15.71 10.75
CA GLU A 364 -18.60 -15.24 11.84
C GLU A 364 -17.20 -14.88 11.33
N PHE A 365 -16.57 -13.91 11.97
CA PHE A 365 -15.18 -13.53 11.72
C PHE A 365 -14.51 -13.08 13.02
N ASP A 366 -13.18 -13.20 13.05
CA ASP A 366 -12.37 -12.80 14.20
C ASP A 366 -11.01 -12.30 13.72
N PHE A 367 -10.65 -11.08 14.11
CA PHE A 367 -9.32 -10.54 13.84
C PHE A 367 -8.33 -11.14 14.85
N ARG A 368 -7.09 -11.30 14.43
CA ARG A 368 -6.06 -11.79 15.35
C ARG A 368 -5.95 -10.83 16.54
N PRO A 369 -5.69 -11.35 17.75
CA PRO A 369 -5.68 -10.54 18.97
C PRO A 369 -4.62 -9.44 19.00
N ASP A 370 -3.62 -9.51 18.11
CA ASP A 370 -2.48 -8.59 18.01
C ASP A 370 -2.50 -7.74 16.73
N ASP A 371 -3.60 -7.76 15.98
CA ASP A 371 -3.67 -7.01 14.73
C ASP A 371 -4.24 -5.59 14.96
N VAL A 372 -5.36 -5.46 15.65
CA VAL A 372 -6.13 -4.20 15.65
C VAL A 372 -5.77 -3.31 16.84
N ARG A 373 -5.11 -2.19 16.55
CA ARG A 373 -4.87 -1.14 17.54
C ARG A 373 -6.12 -0.28 17.76
N PRO A 374 -6.26 0.38 18.92
CA PRO A 374 -7.24 1.46 19.05
C PRO A 374 -7.04 2.53 17.98
N GLY A 375 -8.13 3.02 17.41
CA GLY A 375 -8.05 4.01 16.33
C GLY A 375 -9.33 4.14 15.52
N HIS A 376 -9.26 4.95 14.50
CA HIS A 376 -10.31 5.17 13.53
C HIS A 376 -10.11 4.27 12.30
N TYR A 377 -11.14 3.51 11.91
CA TYR A 377 -11.05 2.56 10.81
C TYR A 377 -12.20 2.70 9.84
N ILE A 378 -11.90 2.49 8.57
CA ILE A 378 -12.87 2.27 7.50
C ILE A 378 -13.15 0.78 7.41
N ILE A 379 -14.45 0.40 7.36
CA ILE A 379 -14.88 -1.00 7.22
C ILE A 379 -15.33 -1.25 5.78
N ALA A 380 -14.78 -2.29 5.17
CA ALA A 380 -15.21 -2.79 3.87
C ALA A 380 -15.54 -4.29 3.94
N LEU A 381 -16.45 -4.71 3.07
CA LEU A 381 -16.78 -6.11 2.82
C LEU A 381 -16.23 -6.48 1.45
N GLU A 382 -15.35 -7.47 1.41
CA GLU A 382 -14.56 -7.83 0.24
C GLU A 382 -14.93 -9.22 -0.32
N ASN A 383 -14.72 -9.43 -1.62
CA ASN A 383 -14.91 -10.71 -2.32
C ASN A 383 -16.32 -11.30 -2.20
N VAL A 384 -17.34 -10.48 -2.31
CA VAL A 384 -18.73 -10.87 -2.02
C VAL A 384 -19.66 -10.90 -3.23
N ASN A 385 -19.16 -10.74 -4.46
CA ASN A 385 -19.87 -10.90 -5.73
C ASN A 385 -21.35 -10.48 -5.70
N GLY A 386 -21.62 -9.19 -5.86
CA GLY A 386 -22.98 -8.61 -5.92
C GLY A 386 -23.68 -8.45 -4.56
N PHE A 387 -23.04 -8.85 -3.46
CA PHE A 387 -23.47 -8.44 -2.13
C PHE A 387 -22.82 -7.12 -1.73
N PHE A 388 -23.50 -6.39 -0.90
CA PHE A 388 -22.98 -5.16 -0.27
C PHE A 388 -23.38 -5.12 1.21
N LEU A 389 -22.58 -4.47 2.01
CA LEU A 389 -22.88 -4.26 3.42
C LEU A 389 -24.01 -3.22 3.53
N GLN A 390 -25.24 -3.68 3.79
CA GLN A 390 -26.41 -2.83 3.89
C GLN A 390 -26.48 -2.11 5.24
N LYS A 391 -26.21 -2.83 6.32
CA LYS A 391 -26.28 -2.32 7.67
C LYS A 391 -25.04 -2.71 8.45
N LEU A 392 -24.55 -1.78 9.27
CA LEU A 392 -23.40 -1.97 10.13
C LEU A 392 -23.72 -1.43 11.51
N SER A 393 -23.33 -2.18 12.54
CA SER A 393 -23.40 -1.77 13.94
C SER A 393 -22.31 -2.45 14.73
N ALA A 394 -21.93 -1.90 15.88
CA ALA A 394 -20.98 -2.53 16.78
C ALA A 394 -21.38 -2.33 18.24
N THR A 395 -20.96 -3.29 19.06
CA THR A 395 -20.96 -3.15 20.53
C THR A 395 -19.53 -2.95 20.97
N GLY A 396 -19.29 -2.01 21.88
CA GLY A 396 -17.94 -1.64 22.33
C GLY A 396 -17.21 -0.63 21.45
N ALA A 397 -17.83 -0.19 20.35
CA ALA A 397 -17.27 0.82 19.44
C ALA A 397 -18.36 1.69 18.83
N LYS A 398 -18.01 2.90 18.38
CA LYS A 398 -18.91 3.82 17.69
C LYS A 398 -18.79 3.64 16.17
N VAL A 399 -19.94 3.48 15.51
CA VAL A 399 -20.02 3.34 14.04
C VAL A 399 -20.73 4.55 13.44
N ILE A 400 -20.15 5.12 12.38
CA ILE A 400 -20.74 6.20 11.57
C ILE A 400 -20.54 5.83 10.10
N GLY A 401 -21.64 5.61 9.34
CA GLY A 401 -21.52 5.18 7.95
C GLY A 401 -20.73 3.88 7.80
N ARG A 402 -19.56 3.95 7.18
CA ARG A 402 -18.61 2.85 6.98
C ARG A 402 -17.36 3.01 7.83
N THR A 403 -17.41 3.83 8.87
CA THR A 403 -16.29 4.02 9.78
C THR A 403 -16.61 3.51 11.18
N ILE A 404 -15.58 3.11 11.92
CA ILE A 404 -15.67 2.62 13.29
C ILE A 404 -14.54 3.20 14.13
N ASP A 405 -14.88 3.71 15.32
CA ASP A 405 -13.91 4.17 16.32
C ASP A 405 -13.71 3.07 17.36
N ILE A 406 -12.54 2.47 17.38
CA ILE A 406 -12.13 1.40 18.29
C ILE A 406 -11.34 2.02 19.44
N GLY A 407 -11.85 1.88 20.65
CA GLY A 407 -11.23 2.40 21.87
C GLY A 407 -10.06 1.53 22.37
N SER A 408 -9.31 2.07 23.35
CA SER A 408 -8.12 1.43 23.93
C SER A 408 -8.42 0.27 24.90
N THR A 409 -9.67 0.01 25.21
CA THR A 409 -10.05 -1.06 26.14
C THR A 409 -11.31 -1.77 25.69
N GLY A 410 -11.31 -3.09 25.77
CA GLY A 410 -12.50 -3.91 25.63
C GLY A 410 -12.54 -4.77 24.37
N THR A 411 -13.64 -5.47 24.26
CA THR A 411 -13.97 -6.31 23.11
C THR A 411 -14.95 -5.56 22.23
N VAL A 412 -14.66 -5.48 20.96
CA VAL A 412 -15.54 -4.93 19.94
C VAL A 412 -16.20 -6.07 19.18
N CYS A 413 -17.54 -6.07 19.18
CA CYS A 413 -18.31 -7.03 18.39
C CYS A 413 -19.05 -6.29 17.27
N ILE A 414 -18.66 -6.57 16.03
CA ILE A 414 -19.22 -5.95 14.82
C ILE A 414 -20.35 -6.85 14.28
N SER A 415 -21.48 -6.24 13.97
CA SER A 415 -22.62 -6.92 13.34
C SER A 415 -22.97 -6.27 12.01
N GLY A 416 -22.87 -7.05 10.94
CA GLY A 416 -23.17 -6.63 9.59
C GLY A 416 -24.38 -7.35 9.00
N ILE A 417 -25.12 -6.67 8.13
CA ILE A 417 -26.12 -7.28 7.24
C ILE A 417 -25.68 -7.00 5.81
N ALA A 418 -25.36 -8.07 5.09
CA ALA A 418 -25.06 -8.00 3.66
C ALA A 418 -26.30 -8.39 2.85
N SER A 419 -26.68 -7.55 1.88
CA SER A 419 -27.78 -7.77 0.98
C SER A 419 -27.29 -7.94 -0.45
N HIS A 420 -28.00 -8.77 -1.22
CA HIS A 420 -27.75 -8.92 -2.64
C HIS A 420 -28.47 -7.80 -3.41
N GLY A 421 -27.92 -7.42 -4.57
CA GLY A 421 -28.54 -6.43 -5.44
C GLY A 421 -27.71 -5.15 -5.55
N ALA A 422 -26.39 -5.27 -5.48
CA ALA A 422 -25.51 -4.25 -6.02
C ALA A 422 -25.86 -4.01 -7.50
N ALA A 423 -25.86 -2.76 -7.90
CA ALA A 423 -26.21 -2.35 -9.24
C ALA A 423 -24.94 -2.17 -10.09
N GLN A 424 -25.12 -2.09 -11.40
CA GLN A 424 -24.12 -1.64 -12.34
C GLN A 424 -24.55 -0.28 -12.91
N VAL A 425 -23.65 0.69 -12.92
CA VAL A 425 -23.84 1.98 -13.57
C VAL A 425 -22.99 2.00 -14.83
N ASP A 426 -23.63 1.91 -15.98
CA ASP A 426 -22.99 2.07 -17.28
C ASP A 426 -23.20 3.51 -17.74
N GLY A 427 -22.30 4.04 -18.57
CA GLY A 427 -22.50 5.38 -19.06
C GLY A 427 -21.62 5.75 -20.23
N THR A 428 -21.76 7.01 -20.67
CA THR A 428 -20.94 7.60 -21.72
C THR A 428 -20.42 8.96 -21.25
N ALA A 429 -19.10 9.12 -21.30
CA ALA A 429 -18.41 10.37 -21.10
C ALA A 429 -18.35 11.13 -22.42
N THR A 430 -18.78 12.40 -22.44
CA THR A 430 -18.81 13.20 -23.65
C THR A 430 -18.18 14.57 -23.42
N ARG A 431 -17.56 15.12 -24.48
CA ARG A 431 -17.10 16.50 -24.54
C ARG A 431 -17.70 17.12 -25.81
N GLU A 432 -18.41 18.22 -25.67
CA GLU A 432 -19.10 18.87 -26.82
C GLU A 432 -20.02 17.88 -27.58
N ASP A 433 -20.70 17.00 -26.83
CA ASP A 433 -21.57 15.89 -27.28
C ASP A 433 -20.88 14.74 -28.03
N GLU A 434 -19.56 14.80 -28.27
CA GLU A 434 -18.78 13.69 -28.82
C GLU A 434 -18.24 12.77 -27.73
N PRO A 435 -18.14 11.45 -27.97
CA PRO A 435 -17.52 10.51 -27.03
C PRO A 435 -16.09 10.92 -26.67
N PHE A 436 -15.74 10.82 -25.41
CA PHE A 436 -14.40 11.18 -24.93
C PHE A 436 -13.74 9.98 -24.24
N ALA A 437 -12.63 9.50 -24.78
CA ALA A 437 -11.83 8.42 -24.24
C ALA A 437 -10.86 8.91 -23.15
N GLY A 438 -10.48 8.03 -22.22
CA GLY A 438 -9.43 8.27 -21.23
C GLY A 438 -9.82 9.21 -20.08
N ALA A 439 -11.08 9.65 -19.98
CA ALA A 439 -11.54 10.44 -18.83
C ALA A 439 -11.58 9.59 -17.55
N MET A 440 -11.15 10.15 -16.44
CA MET A 440 -11.38 9.57 -15.12
C MET A 440 -12.85 9.75 -14.73
N ILE A 441 -13.55 8.64 -14.54
CA ILE A 441 -14.95 8.61 -14.08
C ILE A 441 -14.96 8.32 -12.60
N ILE A 442 -15.69 9.12 -11.83
CA ILE A 442 -15.83 8.91 -10.38
C ILE A 442 -17.31 8.95 -10.02
N LEU A 443 -17.75 7.91 -9.34
CA LEU A 443 -19.03 7.84 -8.67
C LEU A 443 -18.84 8.24 -7.21
N VAL A 444 -19.27 9.41 -6.83
CA VAL A 444 -19.10 10.00 -5.50
C VAL A 444 -20.32 9.74 -4.66
N PRO A 445 -20.21 9.03 -3.52
CA PRO A 445 -21.35 8.76 -2.65
C PRO A 445 -21.83 10.04 -1.94
N GLN A 446 -23.07 10.03 -1.48
CA GLN A 446 -23.54 10.99 -0.51
C GLN A 446 -22.75 10.82 0.80
N ASP A 447 -22.34 11.93 1.43
CA ASP A 447 -21.44 11.92 2.61
C ASP A 447 -20.14 11.13 2.37
N PRO A 448 -19.28 11.59 1.44
CA PRO A 448 -18.11 10.85 1.01
C PRO A 448 -17.08 10.63 2.13
N ALA A 449 -17.04 11.51 3.14
CA ALA A 449 -16.10 11.40 4.26
C ALA A 449 -16.33 10.13 5.11
N ASN A 450 -17.61 9.76 5.30
CA ASN A 450 -17.97 8.58 6.09
C ASN A 450 -18.28 7.34 5.25
N ASN A 451 -18.21 7.45 3.92
CA ASN A 451 -18.57 6.38 2.99
C ASN A 451 -17.51 6.15 1.91
N ALA A 452 -16.23 6.29 2.25
CA ALA A 452 -15.12 6.07 1.32
C ALA A 452 -15.21 4.73 0.53
N PRO A 453 -15.60 3.58 1.13
CA PRO A 453 -15.71 2.32 0.39
C PRO A 453 -16.81 2.29 -0.69
N LEU A 454 -17.68 3.30 -0.73
CA LEU A 454 -18.75 3.38 -1.72
C LEU A 454 -18.36 4.11 -3.01
N PHE A 455 -17.21 4.76 -3.05
CA PHE A 455 -16.69 5.29 -4.31
C PHE A 455 -16.52 4.18 -5.33
N ARG A 456 -16.78 4.50 -6.60
CA ARG A 456 -16.40 3.66 -7.74
C ARG A 456 -15.70 4.54 -8.76
N ARG A 457 -14.73 3.96 -9.44
CA ARG A 457 -14.01 4.63 -10.51
C ARG A 457 -13.92 3.75 -11.73
N ASP A 458 -13.77 4.39 -12.87
CA ASP A 458 -13.45 3.75 -14.14
C ASP A 458 -12.73 4.76 -15.04
N GLN A 459 -12.19 4.29 -16.14
CA GLN A 459 -11.67 5.10 -17.23
C GLN A 459 -12.57 4.92 -18.45
N SER A 460 -12.96 6.02 -19.09
CA SER A 460 -13.77 5.90 -20.30
C SER A 460 -13.00 5.25 -21.44
N ASP A 461 -13.63 4.31 -22.11
CA ASP A 461 -13.09 3.54 -23.23
C ASP A 461 -12.97 4.34 -24.51
N SER A 462 -12.45 3.74 -25.58
CA SER A 462 -12.22 4.41 -26.86
C SER A 462 -13.50 4.96 -27.54
N ASP A 463 -14.66 4.42 -27.17
CA ASP A 463 -15.99 4.90 -27.60
C ASP A 463 -16.66 5.82 -26.56
N GLY A 464 -15.91 6.26 -25.54
CA GLY A 464 -16.39 7.11 -24.47
C GLY A 464 -17.23 6.39 -23.42
N THR A 465 -17.50 5.10 -23.55
CA THR A 465 -18.30 4.36 -22.57
C THR A 465 -17.50 3.96 -21.34
N PHE A 466 -18.19 3.73 -20.21
CA PHE A 466 -17.61 3.25 -18.96
C PHE A 466 -18.57 2.34 -18.20
N THR A 467 -18.05 1.56 -17.26
CA THR A 467 -18.83 0.63 -16.44
C THR A 467 -18.37 0.65 -14.99
N LEU A 468 -19.27 0.98 -14.08
CA LEU A 468 -19.05 0.97 -12.64
C LEU A 468 -19.81 -0.21 -12.02
N PRO A 469 -19.15 -1.32 -11.72
CA PRO A 469 -19.78 -2.49 -11.12
C PRO A 469 -19.95 -2.35 -9.61
N ASP A 470 -20.73 -3.23 -9.03
CA ASP A 470 -20.91 -3.41 -7.59
C ASP A 470 -21.27 -2.12 -6.83
N VAL A 471 -22.14 -1.30 -7.45
CA VAL A 471 -22.62 -0.05 -6.85
C VAL A 471 -23.70 -0.36 -5.82
N VAL A 472 -23.48 0.07 -4.59
CA VAL A 472 -24.46 -0.02 -3.51
C VAL A 472 -25.65 0.91 -3.83
N PRO A 473 -26.90 0.48 -3.68
CA PRO A 473 -28.05 1.34 -3.89
C PRO A 473 -28.02 2.61 -3.05
N GLY A 474 -28.27 3.77 -3.65
CA GLY A 474 -28.19 5.05 -2.95
C GLY A 474 -28.09 6.24 -3.90
N GLN A 475 -27.92 7.41 -3.32
CA GLN A 475 -27.71 8.66 -4.05
C GLN A 475 -26.22 8.91 -4.27
N TYR A 476 -25.86 9.24 -5.50
CA TYR A 476 -24.48 9.51 -5.93
C TYR A 476 -24.43 10.70 -6.89
N THR A 477 -23.23 11.23 -7.05
CA THR A 477 -22.91 12.17 -8.13
C THR A 477 -21.85 11.55 -9.03
N VAL A 478 -22.12 11.41 -10.33
CA VAL A 478 -21.15 10.98 -11.34
C VAL A 478 -20.42 12.19 -11.88
N ILE A 479 -19.10 12.15 -11.90
CA ILE A 479 -18.24 13.17 -12.50
C ILE A 479 -17.26 12.51 -13.48
N ALA A 480 -16.92 13.23 -14.55
CA ALA A 480 -15.91 12.83 -15.53
C ALA A 480 -14.88 13.95 -15.66
N ILE A 481 -13.60 13.61 -15.47
CA ILE A 481 -12.50 14.57 -15.41
C ILE A 481 -11.44 14.18 -16.46
N ALA A 482 -11.14 15.09 -17.37
CA ALA A 482 -10.00 14.92 -18.27
C ALA A 482 -8.70 15.15 -17.50
N ASN A 483 -7.73 14.26 -17.72
CA ASN A 483 -6.41 14.35 -17.06
C ASN A 483 -6.48 14.47 -15.53
N GLY A 484 -7.47 13.81 -14.89
CA GLY A 484 -7.69 13.89 -13.45
C GLY A 484 -6.93 12.87 -12.61
N TRP A 485 -6.03 12.12 -13.20
CA TRP A 485 -5.44 10.92 -12.58
C TRP A 485 -4.50 11.19 -11.41
N ASP A 486 -3.92 12.41 -11.34
CA ASP A 486 -3.07 12.85 -10.23
C ASP A 486 -3.87 13.52 -9.10
N LEU A 487 -5.20 13.61 -9.23
CA LEU A 487 -6.05 14.24 -8.22
C LEU A 487 -6.29 13.31 -7.02
N GLU A 488 -6.37 13.90 -5.85
CA GLU A 488 -6.90 13.22 -4.65
C GLU A 488 -8.42 12.99 -4.79
N TRP A 489 -8.76 11.98 -5.56
CA TRP A 489 -10.14 11.73 -5.98
C TRP A 489 -11.10 11.29 -4.86
N ALA A 490 -10.62 10.93 -3.68
CA ALA A 490 -11.45 10.67 -2.50
C ALA A 490 -11.47 11.85 -1.52
N ASN A 491 -10.77 12.95 -1.82
CA ASN A 491 -10.77 14.16 -1.00
C ASN A 491 -11.96 15.07 -1.39
N PRO A 492 -12.96 15.25 -0.50
CA PRO A 492 -14.14 16.05 -0.82
C PRO A 492 -13.83 17.50 -1.20
N ALA A 493 -12.78 18.10 -0.63
CA ALA A 493 -12.38 19.48 -0.93
C ALA A 493 -11.86 19.60 -2.37
N VAL A 494 -11.07 18.61 -2.84
CA VAL A 494 -10.54 18.54 -4.20
C VAL A 494 -11.66 18.30 -5.21
N LEU A 495 -12.65 17.47 -4.86
CA LEU A 495 -13.76 17.13 -5.75
C LEU A 495 -14.85 18.23 -5.83
N GLN A 496 -14.93 19.13 -4.88
CA GLN A 496 -16.04 20.12 -4.78
C GLN A 496 -16.28 20.93 -6.07
N PRO A 497 -15.27 21.41 -6.82
CA PRO A 497 -15.48 22.12 -8.08
C PRO A 497 -16.16 21.26 -9.17
N TYR A 498 -15.83 19.95 -9.17
CA TYR A 498 -16.36 18.98 -10.13
C TYR A 498 -17.77 18.52 -9.77
N LEU A 499 -18.05 18.32 -8.48
CA LEU A 499 -19.37 17.90 -7.98
C LEU A 499 -20.50 18.86 -8.40
N LYS A 500 -20.23 20.17 -8.42
CA LYS A 500 -21.20 21.18 -8.88
C LYS A 500 -21.64 21.02 -10.33
N LYS A 501 -20.85 20.30 -11.12
CA LYS A 501 -21.07 20.08 -12.56
C LYS A 501 -21.34 18.60 -12.88
N GLY A 502 -21.37 17.75 -11.87
CA GLY A 502 -21.63 16.33 -11.98
C GLY A 502 -23.12 16.02 -12.16
N GLU A 503 -23.42 14.82 -12.58
CA GLU A 503 -24.78 14.30 -12.73
C GLU A 503 -25.20 13.56 -11.46
N THR A 504 -26.23 14.07 -10.77
CA THR A 504 -26.78 13.41 -9.58
C THR A 504 -27.73 12.30 -9.99
N ILE A 505 -27.48 11.09 -9.49
CA ILE A 505 -28.26 9.89 -9.81
C ILE A 505 -28.74 9.18 -8.55
N GLN A 506 -29.90 8.51 -8.68
CA GLN A 506 -30.41 7.58 -7.67
C GLN A 506 -30.24 6.15 -8.18
N VAL A 507 -29.27 5.42 -7.62
CA VAL A 507 -28.98 4.03 -8.00
C VAL A 507 -29.98 3.10 -7.31
N PRO A 508 -30.77 2.32 -8.06
CA PRO A 508 -31.74 1.39 -7.51
C PRO A 508 -31.07 0.13 -6.94
N ALA A 509 -31.83 -0.67 -6.22
CA ALA A 509 -31.40 -2.00 -5.83
C ALA A 509 -31.39 -2.95 -7.03
N GLY A 510 -30.21 -3.46 -7.37
CA GLY A 510 -30.00 -4.38 -8.49
C GLY A 510 -30.15 -3.75 -9.87
N GLY A 511 -29.82 -4.52 -10.89
CA GLY A 511 -29.98 -4.13 -12.29
C GLY A 511 -28.89 -3.22 -12.83
N LYS A 512 -29.15 -2.64 -14.00
CA LYS A 512 -28.25 -1.74 -14.73
C LYS A 512 -28.89 -0.38 -14.89
N MET A 513 -28.10 0.67 -14.74
CA MET A 513 -28.50 2.05 -14.94
C MET A 513 -27.60 2.69 -15.99
N GLN A 514 -28.17 3.55 -16.84
CA GLN A 514 -27.43 4.30 -17.85
C GLN A 514 -27.33 5.78 -17.45
N VAL A 515 -26.15 6.36 -17.66
CA VAL A 515 -25.90 7.78 -17.39
C VAL A 515 -25.05 8.41 -18.49
N LYS A 516 -25.30 9.67 -18.82
CA LYS A 516 -24.45 10.47 -19.70
C LYS A 516 -23.79 11.57 -18.85
N VAL A 517 -22.47 11.69 -18.91
CA VAL A 517 -21.73 12.68 -18.12
C VAL A 517 -20.82 13.54 -19.02
N GLN A 518 -20.79 14.84 -18.75
CA GLN A 518 -19.93 15.78 -19.46
C GLN A 518 -18.53 15.80 -18.83
N VAL A 519 -17.50 15.64 -19.66
CA VAL A 519 -16.09 15.72 -19.26
C VAL A 519 -15.70 17.16 -18.99
N LYS A 520 -14.96 17.36 -17.89
CA LYS A 520 -14.51 18.67 -17.42
C LYS A 520 -12.98 18.76 -17.46
#